data_ebbf589b50190b0259ad52b362644b52
#
_entry.id   ebbf589b50190b0259ad52b362644b52
#
_cell.length_a   1.000
_cell.length_b   1.000
_cell.length_c   1.000
_cell.angle_alpha   90.00
_cell.angle_beta   90.00
_cell.angle_gamma   90.00
#
_symmetry.space_group_name_H-M   'P 1'
#
loop_
_entity.id
_entity.type
_entity.pdbx_description
1 polymer ?
#
loop_
_entity_poly.entity_id
_entity_poly.type
_entity_poly.pdbx_seq_one_letter_code
_entity_poly.pdbx_strand_id
1 'polypeptide(L)'
;ECGARNFLFVYIPPVEYSPLANQGFPPEVVPTLLSEAYNYELYLELFDPFDDDPLPADINISTVNFFDIFKDIMAMRESLGFTNVTDTCITYYVTKGAVCKNRDEYFWWDMVHPTKKTHALLGQIALMYLPELD
;
A
#
# COMPACT_ATOMS: atom_id res chain seq x y z
N GLU A 1 -28.43 -8.36 2.14
CA GLU A 1 -27.31 -8.69 1.24
C GLU A 1 -27.18 -7.61 0.18
N CYS A 2 -25.95 -7.02 0.00
CA CYS A 2 -25.74 -5.91 -0.93
C CYS A 2 -25.53 -6.35 -2.39
N GLY A 3 -25.45 -7.66 -2.66
CA GLY A 3 -25.32 -8.22 -4.01
C GLY A 3 -23.97 -8.04 -4.70
N ALA A 4 -22.93 -7.58 -3.98
CA ALA A 4 -21.58 -7.51 -4.55
C ALA A 4 -21.06 -8.92 -4.87
N ARG A 5 -20.36 -9.05 -5.99
CA ARG A 5 -19.80 -10.33 -6.48
C ARG A 5 -18.34 -10.20 -6.89
N ASN A 6 -17.87 -9.00 -7.16
CA ASN A 6 -16.49 -8.77 -7.57
C ASN A 6 -15.78 -7.96 -6.48
N PHE A 7 -14.67 -8.48 -5.98
CA PHE A 7 -13.89 -7.87 -4.93
C PHE A 7 -12.43 -7.74 -5.36
N LEU A 8 -11.84 -6.60 -5.05
CA LEU A 8 -10.41 -6.37 -5.18
C LEU A 8 -9.82 -6.20 -3.78
N PHE A 9 -9.00 -7.15 -3.38
CA PHE A 9 -8.23 -7.06 -2.14
C PHE A 9 -6.84 -6.52 -2.41
N VAL A 10 -6.38 -5.67 -1.52
CA VAL A 10 -5.06 -5.06 -1.60
C VAL A 10 -4.21 -5.56 -0.45
N TYR A 11 -3.09 -6.21 -0.75
CA TYR A 11 -2.09 -6.53 0.27
C TYR A 11 -1.44 -5.24 0.74
N ILE A 12 -1.32 -5.10 2.06
CA ILE A 12 -0.76 -3.87 2.62
C ILE A 12 0.71 -3.71 2.22
N PRO A 13 1.13 -2.46 1.96
CA PRO A 13 2.51 -2.18 1.63
C PRO A 13 3.44 -2.46 2.82
N PRO A 14 4.76 -2.56 2.57
CA PRO A 14 5.74 -2.72 3.63
C PRO A 14 5.80 -1.45 4.48
N VAL A 15 5.27 -1.53 5.72
CA VAL A 15 5.16 -0.36 6.62
C VAL A 15 6.51 0.21 7.05
N GLU A 16 7.59 -0.58 6.93
CA GLU A 16 8.96 -0.14 7.20
C GLU A 16 9.44 0.98 6.28
N TYR A 17 8.80 1.18 5.13
CA TYR A 17 9.12 2.32 4.25
C TYR A 17 8.45 3.61 4.70
N SER A 18 7.49 3.55 5.62
CA SER A 18 6.81 4.75 6.08
C SER A 18 7.72 5.64 6.93
N PRO A 19 7.56 6.97 6.85
CA PRO A 19 8.28 7.88 7.74
C PRO A 19 8.01 7.59 9.23
N LEU A 20 6.84 7.08 9.57
CA LEU A 20 6.48 6.68 10.93
C LEU A 20 7.40 5.56 11.45
N ALA A 21 7.63 4.54 10.64
CA ALA A 21 8.50 3.43 11.01
C ALA A 21 9.94 3.90 11.26
N ASN A 22 10.41 4.88 10.47
CA ASN A 22 11.76 5.42 10.57
C ASN A 22 11.98 6.33 11.80
N GLN A 23 10.90 6.83 12.43
CA GLN A 23 10.99 7.82 13.51
C GLN A 23 10.64 7.28 14.90
N GLY A 24 10.02 6.13 15.04
CA GLY A 24 9.46 5.74 16.32
C GLY A 24 9.41 4.27 16.67
N PHE A 25 9.74 3.39 15.76
CA PHE A 25 9.81 1.96 16.06
C PHE A 25 11.26 1.49 16.08
N PRO A 26 11.63 0.53 16.95
CA PRO A 26 12.92 -0.11 16.88
C PRO A 26 13.07 -0.70 15.48
N PRO A 27 14.12 -0.35 14.71
CA PRO A 27 14.16 -0.60 13.27
C PRO A 27 14.23 -2.08 12.87
N GLU A 28 14.33 -3.00 13.82
CA GLU A 28 14.92 -4.31 13.52
C GLU A 28 13.92 -5.46 13.44
N VAL A 29 12.67 -5.32 13.90
CA VAL A 29 11.85 -6.55 14.07
C VAL A 29 10.38 -6.42 13.72
N VAL A 30 9.73 -5.26 13.85
CA VAL A 30 8.26 -5.26 13.89
C VAL A 30 7.56 -4.88 12.59
N PRO A 31 7.98 -3.87 11.82
CA PRO A 31 7.15 -3.42 10.70
C PRO A 31 7.05 -4.41 9.53
N THR A 32 8.17 -4.99 9.09
CA THR A 32 8.19 -5.94 7.96
C THR A 32 7.42 -7.21 8.31
N LEU A 33 7.69 -7.78 9.47
CA LEU A 33 6.98 -8.99 9.94
C LEU A 33 5.48 -8.78 10.09
N LEU A 34 5.04 -7.58 10.49
CA LEU A 34 3.62 -7.26 10.60
C LEU A 34 2.95 -7.23 9.23
N SER A 35 3.57 -6.58 8.24
CA SER A 35 3.02 -6.52 6.88
C SER A 35 2.98 -7.89 6.23
N GLU A 36 4.06 -8.67 6.37
CA GLU A 36 4.14 -10.04 5.84
C GLU A 36 3.14 -10.96 6.52
N ALA A 37 3.04 -10.94 7.85
CA ALA A 37 2.10 -11.75 8.59
C ALA A 37 0.64 -11.42 8.23
N TYR A 38 0.29 -10.11 8.20
CA TYR A 38 -1.04 -9.69 7.79
C TYR A 38 -1.38 -10.14 6.37
N ASN A 39 -0.47 -9.96 5.43
CA ASN A 39 -0.70 -10.35 4.03
C ASN A 39 -0.80 -11.87 3.87
N TYR A 40 -0.05 -12.63 4.67
CA TYR A 40 -0.13 -14.08 4.69
C TYR A 40 -1.47 -14.57 5.24
N GLU A 41 -1.92 -14.04 6.38
CA GLU A 41 -3.23 -14.34 6.94
C GLU A 41 -4.37 -13.97 5.97
N LEU A 42 -4.30 -12.78 5.36
CA LEU A 42 -5.27 -12.39 4.33
C LEU A 42 -5.30 -13.36 3.15
N TYR A 43 -4.13 -13.86 2.73
CA TYR A 43 -4.06 -14.85 1.66
C TYR A 43 -4.74 -16.16 2.08
N LEU A 44 -4.49 -16.64 3.29
CA LEU A 44 -5.13 -17.85 3.81
C LEU A 44 -6.65 -17.69 3.87
N GLU A 45 -7.15 -16.59 4.42
CA GLU A 45 -8.59 -16.32 4.50
C GLU A 45 -9.28 -16.26 3.13
N LEU A 46 -8.56 -15.85 2.08
CA LEU A 46 -9.13 -15.75 0.73
C LEU A 46 -9.00 -17.04 -0.09
N PHE A 47 -7.98 -17.84 0.16
CA PHE A 47 -7.57 -18.90 -0.78
C PHE A 47 -7.18 -20.22 -0.09
N ASP A 48 -7.50 -20.42 1.19
CA ASP A 48 -7.22 -21.69 1.85
C ASP A 48 -8.01 -22.83 1.18
N PRO A 49 -7.35 -23.80 0.57
CA PRO A 49 -8.02 -24.92 -0.07
C PRO A 49 -8.64 -25.90 0.94
N PHE A 50 -8.36 -25.75 2.23
CA PHE A 50 -8.88 -26.58 3.31
C PHE A 50 -9.94 -25.87 4.16
N ASP A 51 -10.41 -24.71 3.69
CA ASP A 51 -11.49 -23.97 4.37
C ASP A 51 -12.78 -24.79 4.32
N ASP A 52 -13.36 -25.04 5.49
CA ASP A 52 -14.62 -25.79 5.66
C ASP A 52 -15.85 -24.93 5.22
N ASP A 53 -15.70 -23.61 5.06
CA ASP A 53 -16.75 -22.67 4.62
C ASP A 53 -16.26 -21.79 3.44
N PRO A 54 -16.00 -22.38 2.28
CA PRO A 54 -15.44 -21.66 1.15
C PRO A 54 -16.39 -20.58 0.63
N LEU A 55 -15.81 -19.55 0.05
CA LEU A 55 -16.57 -18.47 -0.57
C LEU A 55 -17.54 -18.99 -1.63
N PRO A 56 -18.75 -18.41 -1.77
CA PRO A 56 -19.70 -18.77 -2.81
C PRO A 56 -19.06 -18.77 -4.20
N ALA A 57 -19.42 -19.72 -5.04
CA ALA A 57 -18.83 -19.90 -6.37
C ALA A 57 -19.09 -18.72 -7.34
N ASP A 58 -20.02 -17.83 -7.02
CA ASP A 58 -20.34 -16.61 -7.79
C ASP A 58 -19.58 -15.37 -7.30
N ILE A 59 -18.67 -15.54 -6.36
CA ILE A 59 -17.77 -14.48 -5.87
C ILE A 59 -16.47 -14.52 -6.67
N ASN A 60 -16.11 -13.38 -7.27
CA ASN A 60 -14.85 -13.18 -7.96
C ASN A 60 -13.91 -12.35 -7.08
N ILE A 61 -12.72 -12.90 -6.81
CA ILE A 61 -11.69 -12.23 -6.04
C ILE A 61 -10.50 -11.95 -6.94
N SER A 62 -10.08 -10.70 -6.95
CA SER A 62 -8.79 -10.24 -7.49
C SER A 62 -7.94 -9.69 -6.36
N THR A 63 -6.64 -9.85 -6.45
CA THR A 63 -5.70 -9.30 -5.46
C THR A 63 -4.66 -8.41 -6.12
N VAL A 64 -4.26 -7.35 -5.42
CA VAL A 64 -3.13 -6.49 -5.80
C VAL A 64 -2.07 -6.56 -4.71
N ASN A 65 -0.88 -6.98 -5.08
CA ASN A 65 0.24 -7.09 -4.15
C ASN A 65 0.98 -5.74 -4.02
N PHE A 66 0.43 -4.81 -3.22
CA PHE A 66 1.10 -3.54 -2.94
C PHE A 66 2.39 -3.71 -2.13
N PHE A 67 2.59 -4.84 -1.47
CA PHE A 67 3.84 -5.11 -0.76
C PHE A 67 5.05 -5.15 -1.71
N ASP A 68 4.96 -5.91 -2.79
CA ASP A 68 6.02 -5.98 -3.79
C ASP A 68 6.04 -4.76 -4.70
N ILE A 69 4.87 -4.24 -5.09
CA ILE A 69 4.76 -3.03 -5.91
C ILE A 69 5.45 -1.84 -5.25
N PHE A 70 5.33 -1.66 -3.94
CA PHE A 70 6.04 -0.59 -3.23
C PHE A 70 7.56 -0.77 -3.29
N LYS A 71 8.07 -2.00 -3.16
CA LYS A 71 9.51 -2.29 -3.32
C LYS A 71 10.00 -1.94 -4.72
N ASP A 72 9.23 -2.29 -5.75
CA ASP A 72 9.56 -1.97 -7.14
C ASP A 72 9.54 -0.46 -7.39
N ILE A 73 8.52 0.25 -6.88
CA ILE A 73 8.48 1.72 -6.98
C ILE A 73 9.68 2.36 -6.27
N MET A 74 10.05 1.87 -5.09
CA MET A 74 11.22 2.36 -4.37
C MET A 74 12.53 2.09 -5.12
N ALA A 75 12.66 0.94 -5.78
CA ALA A 75 13.81 0.64 -6.63
C ALA A 75 13.88 1.57 -7.86
N MET A 76 12.75 1.94 -8.42
CA MET A 76 12.64 2.81 -9.61
C MET A 76 12.38 4.29 -9.27
N ARG A 77 12.46 4.71 -8.02
CA ARG A 77 12.06 6.03 -7.53
C ARG A 77 12.57 7.20 -8.37
N GLU A 78 13.83 7.16 -8.78
CA GLU A 78 14.45 8.24 -9.55
C GLU A 78 13.84 8.37 -10.96
N SER A 79 13.61 7.24 -11.65
CA SER A 79 12.98 7.22 -12.97
C SER A 79 11.51 7.64 -12.92
N LEU A 80 10.85 7.44 -11.78
CA LEU A 80 9.49 7.90 -11.51
C LEU A 80 9.44 9.36 -11.02
N GLY A 81 10.61 10.00 -10.86
CA GLY A 81 10.72 11.40 -10.47
C GLY A 81 10.47 11.65 -8.98
N PHE A 82 10.72 10.67 -8.12
CA PHE A 82 10.76 10.84 -6.67
C PHE A 82 12.19 11.11 -6.23
N THR A 83 12.41 12.30 -5.66
CA THR A 83 13.72 12.69 -5.08
C THR A 83 13.74 12.52 -3.57
N ASN A 84 12.57 12.45 -2.93
CA ASN A 84 12.43 12.22 -1.51
C ASN A 84 11.40 11.13 -1.22
N VAL A 85 11.87 10.00 -0.69
CA VAL A 85 11.08 8.81 -0.37
C VAL A 85 11.08 8.46 1.11
N THR A 86 11.70 9.28 1.95
CA THR A 86 11.86 9.04 3.40
C THR A 86 11.20 10.08 4.27
N ASP A 87 11.15 11.34 3.82
CA ASP A 87 10.58 12.43 4.60
C ASP A 87 9.12 12.70 4.21
N THR A 88 8.42 13.39 5.09
CA THR A 88 7.06 13.85 4.86
C THR A 88 7.01 15.17 4.09
N CYS A 89 6.09 15.33 3.15
CA CYS A 89 5.85 16.59 2.46
C CYS A 89 5.18 17.63 3.37
N ILE A 90 4.39 17.18 4.34
CA ILE A 90 3.79 18.05 5.35
C ILE A 90 4.54 17.89 6.68
N THR A 91 4.96 19.01 7.25
CA THR A 91 5.60 19.04 8.56
C THR A 91 4.65 19.63 9.57
N TYR A 92 4.26 18.85 10.57
CA TYR A 92 3.41 19.33 11.66
C TYR A 92 4.26 19.98 12.74
N TYR A 93 4.25 21.32 12.79
CA TYR A 93 4.63 22.04 13.98
C TYR A 93 3.37 22.34 14.81
N VAL A 94 3.50 22.43 16.13
CA VAL A 94 2.40 22.53 17.10
C VAL A 94 1.35 23.61 16.75
N THR A 95 1.65 24.57 15.89
CA THR A 95 0.76 25.69 15.54
C THR A 95 0.62 25.99 14.06
N LYS A 96 1.51 25.54 13.20
CA LYS A 96 1.43 25.75 11.74
C LYS A 96 2.15 24.64 11.00
N GLY A 97 1.44 23.87 10.20
CA GLY A 97 2.03 22.93 9.25
C GLY A 97 2.68 23.68 8.08
N ALA A 98 3.87 23.25 7.69
CA ALA A 98 4.49 23.66 6.43
C ALA A 98 4.32 22.55 5.40
N VAL A 99 4.06 22.91 4.16
CA VAL A 99 3.93 21.98 3.04
C VAL A 99 5.14 22.15 2.14
N CYS A 100 5.73 21.05 1.71
CA CYS A 100 6.85 21.06 0.76
C CYS A 100 6.46 21.77 -0.55
N LYS A 101 7.44 22.40 -1.21
CA LYS A 101 7.21 23.10 -2.48
C LYS A 101 7.07 22.14 -3.66
N ASN A 102 7.85 21.06 -3.64
CA ASN A 102 7.98 20.08 -4.72
C ASN A 102 7.15 18.83 -4.39
N ARG A 103 5.84 18.95 -4.28
CA ARG A 103 4.95 17.86 -3.81
C ARG A 103 5.07 16.59 -4.65
N ASP A 104 5.29 16.74 -5.95
CA ASP A 104 5.39 15.62 -6.89
C ASP A 104 6.75 14.92 -6.87
N GLU A 105 7.69 15.43 -6.08
CA GLU A 105 8.98 14.80 -5.83
C GLU A 105 9.01 13.96 -4.55
N TYR A 106 7.98 14.15 -3.67
CA TYR A 106 7.85 13.40 -2.42
C TYR A 106 6.96 12.19 -2.61
N PHE A 107 7.41 11.07 -2.04
CA PHE A 107 6.60 9.84 -2.00
C PHE A 107 5.52 9.94 -0.90
N TRP A 108 5.87 10.47 0.28
CA TRP A 108 5.03 10.55 1.46
C TRP A 108 4.45 11.95 1.66
N TRP A 109 3.12 12.01 1.85
CA TRP A 109 2.44 13.24 2.24
C TRP A 109 2.65 13.56 3.72
N ASP A 110 2.40 12.58 4.57
CA ASP A 110 2.62 12.63 6.01
C ASP A 110 3.34 11.34 6.50
N MET A 111 3.22 11.06 7.81
CA MET A 111 3.94 9.95 8.43
C MET A 111 3.58 8.57 7.88
N VAL A 112 2.37 8.43 7.29
CA VAL A 112 1.83 7.13 6.85
C VAL A 112 1.15 7.19 5.48
N HIS A 113 0.69 8.36 5.04
CA HIS A 113 -0.06 8.49 3.80
C HIS A 113 0.85 8.89 2.64
N PRO A 114 0.77 8.19 1.51
CA PRO A 114 1.45 8.57 0.27
C PRO A 114 0.92 9.91 -0.29
N THR A 115 1.73 10.56 -1.15
CA THR A 115 1.29 11.77 -1.86
C THR A 115 0.24 11.45 -2.93
N LYS A 116 -0.40 12.50 -3.47
CA LYS A 116 -1.32 12.39 -4.61
C LYS A 116 -0.69 11.69 -5.81
N LYS A 117 0.58 12.00 -6.12
CA LYS A 117 1.31 11.36 -7.22
C LYS A 117 1.48 9.87 -6.97
N THR A 118 1.87 9.49 -5.75
CA THR A 118 2.02 8.09 -5.37
C THR A 118 0.69 7.34 -5.44
N HIS A 119 -0.40 7.93 -4.94
CA HIS A 119 -1.73 7.34 -5.05
C HIS A 119 -2.19 7.17 -6.51
N ALA A 120 -1.90 8.15 -7.38
CA ALA A 120 -2.24 8.04 -8.79
C ALA A 120 -1.50 6.88 -9.47
N LEU A 121 -0.20 6.71 -9.14
CA LEU A 121 0.59 5.59 -9.64
C LEU A 121 0.06 4.24 -9.15
N LEU A 122 -0.21 4.12 -7.86
CA LEU A 122 -0.78 2.91 -7.26
C LEU A 122 -2.15 2.57 -7.86
N GLY A 123 -3.01 3.59 -8.07
CA GLY A 123 -4.30 3.41 -8.71
C GLY A 123 -4.20 2.93 -10.16
N GLN A 124 -3.26 3.47 -10.93
CA GLN A 124 -3.01 3.00 -12.30
C GLN A 124 -2.54 1.55 -12.32
N ILE A 125 -1.67 1.16 -11.41
CA ILE A 125 -1.22 -0.22 -11.29
C ILE A 125 -2.38 -1.12 -10.86
N ALA A 126 -3.17 -0.72 -9.87
CA ALA A 126 -4.32 -1.50 -9.40
C ALA A 126 -5.34 -1.79 -10.52
N LEU A 127 -5.56 -0.83 -11.43
CA LEU A 127 -6.44 -1.03 -12.58
C LEU A 127 -6.01 -2.18 -13.49
N MET A 128 -4.73 -2.53 -13.53
CA MET A 128 -4.21 -3.64 -14.34
C MET A 128 -4.57 -5.01 -13.76
N TYR A 129 -5.02 -5.06 -12.51
CA TYR A 129 -5.42 -6.28 -11.80
C TYR A 129 -6.95 -6.45 -11.74
N LEU A 130 -7.70 -5.49 -12.25
CA LEU A 130 -9.14 -5.67 -12.36
C LEU A 130 -9.44 -6.65 -13.50
N PRO A 131 -10.40 -7.59 -13.30
CA PRO A 131 -10.88 -8.41 -14.39
C PRO A 131 -11.50 -7.52 -15.47
N GLU A 132 -11.33 -7.91 -16.74
CA GLU A 132 -12.09 -7.28 -17.82
C GLU A 132 -13.58 -7.47 -17.51
N LEU A 133 -14.29 -6.37 -17.42
CA LEU A 133 -15.74 -6.40 -17.24
C LEU A 133 -16.35 -6.63 -18.62
N ASP A 134 -16.85 -7.85 -18.85
CA ASP A 134 -17.65 -8.19 -20.03
C ASP A 134 -19.01 -7.45 -20.05
#